data_ba2e1235db3cce46d90acc41e5abe9e9
#
_entry.id   ba2e1235db3cce46d90acc41e5abe9e9
#
_cell.length_a   1.000
_cell.length_b   1.000
_cell.length_c   1.000
_cell.angle_alpha   90.00
_cell.angle_beta   90.00
_cell.angle_gamma   90.00
#
_symmetry.space_group_name_H-M   'P 1'
#
loop_
_entity.id
_entity.type
_entity.pdbx_description
1 polymer ?
#
loop_
_entity_poly.entity_id
_entity_poly.type
_entity_poly.pdbx_seq_one_letter_code
_entity_poly.pdbx_strand_id
1 'polypeptide(L)'
;MEEVYEFIGKKLKLTETDTVVIGVSGGPDSMALLYIMNQFKEKIGFKIICAHVNHNKRPESEKEQKCLEKYCKENNIIFEYIKINNWGDDNFHNEARMVRYNFFDEIVNIYSARYLMTAHHGDDLIETILMRIVRGSTLKGYGGFSRIVDKGNYTLVRPLITVTKTEIEDFDIKNNI
;
A
#
# COMPACT_ATOMS: atom_id res chain seq x y z
N MET A 1 5.05 -10.45 -12.09
CA MET A 1 3.88 -10.63 -11.19
C MET A 1 3.78 -12.02 -10.55
N GLU A 2 4.25 -13.10 -11.17
CA GLU A 2 4.20 -14.48 -10.62
C GLU A 2 4.85 -14.59 -9.23
N GLU A 3 6.04 -14.00 -9.06
CA GLU A 3 6.74 -13.96 -7.76
C GLU A 3 5.93 -13.28 -6.65
N VAL A 4 5.11 -12.26 -6.99
CA VAL A 4 4.24 -11.58 -6.02
C VAL A 4 3.17 -12.55 -5.50
N TYR A 5 2.51 -13.28 -6.41
CA TYR A 5 1.53 -14.31 -6.04
C TYR A 5 2.15 -15.42 -5.20
N GLU A 6 3.33 -15.89 -5.60
CA GLU A 6 4.05 -16.93 -4.85
C GLU A 6 4.44 -16.43 -3.45
N PHE A 7 4.93 -15.20 -3.33
CA PHE A 7 5.28 -14.60 -2.07
C PHE A 7 4.06 -14.49 -1.13
N ILE A 8 2.94 -13.94 -1.61
CA ILE A 8 1.73 -13.80 -0.80
C ILE A 8 1.21 -15.18 -0.38
N GLY A 9 1.10 -16.12 -1.33
CA GLY A 9 0.54 -17.44 -1.07
C GLY A 9 1.39 -18.33 -0.16
N LYS A 10 2.73 -18.28 -0.31
CA LYS A 10 3.62 -19.19 0.43
C LYS A 10 4.25 -18.59 1.68
N LYS A 11 4.51 -17.27 1.69
CA LYS A 11 5.27 -16.63 2.79
C LYS A 11 4.40 -15.98 3.86
N LEU A 12 3.26 -15.37 3.48
CA LEU A 12 2.44 -14.65 4.45
C LEU A 12 1.54 -15.58 5.28
N LYS A 13 1.26 -16.80 4.79
CA LYS A 13 0.43 -17.79 5.48
C LYS A 13 -0.87 -17.19 6.03
N LEU A 14 -1.60 -16.48 5.14
CA LEU A 14 -2.88 -15.86 5.47
C LEU A 14 -3.94 -16.93 5.78
N THR A 15 -4.77 -16.64 6.76
CA THR A 15 -5.90 -17.48 7.20
C THR A 15 -7.20 -16.66 7.19
N GLU A 16 -8.35 -17.33 7.24
CA GLU A 16 -9.67 -16.68 7.27
C GLU A 16 -9.88 -15.72 8.46
N THR A 17 -9.12 -15.91 9.54
CA THR A 17 -9.19 -15.06 10.74
C THR A 17 -8.34 -13.81 10.65
N ASP A 18 -7.45 -13.71 9.65
CA ASP A 18 -6.55 -12.57 9.49
C ASP A 18 -7.31 -11.32 9.00
N THR A 19 -6.82 -10.16 9.43
CA THR A 19 -7.18 -8.87 8.87
C THR A 19 -5.95 -8.22 8.25
N VAL A 20 -6.10 -7.69 7.04
CA VAL A 20 -5.04 -7.02 6.28
C VAL A 20 -5.47 -5.60 5.97
N VAL A 21 -4.71 -4.62 6.41
CA VAL A 21 -4.86 -3.22 5.98
C VAL A 21 -4.02 -2.98 4.74
N ILE A 22 -4.59 -2.37 3.72
CA ILE A 22 -3.88 -2.00 2.49
C ILE A 22 -3.94 -0.49 2.33
N GLY A 23 -2.78 0.17 2.32
CA GLY A 23 -2.68 1.59 2.01
C GLY A 23 -2.84 1.82 0.50
N VAL A 24 -3.95 2.44 0.10
CA VAL A 24 -4.32 2.65 -1.31
C VAL A 24 -4.37 4.13 -1.64
N SER A 25 -3.56 4.56 -2.59
CA SER A 25 -3.54 5.96 -3.07
C SER A 25 -4.59 6.24 -4.16
N GLY A 26 -5.12 5.21 -4.81
CA GLY A 26 -5.95 5.30 -6.01
C GLY A 26 -5.15 5.25 -7.32
N GLY A 27 -3.82 5.27 -7.24
CA GLY A 27 -2.96 5.07 -8.41
C GLY A 27 -2.81 3.58 -8.80
N PRO A 28 -2.30 3.30 -10.04
CA PRO A 28 -2.24 1.97 -10.61
C PRO A 28 -1.56 0.95 -9.67
N ASP A 29 -0.38 1.25 -9.15
CA ASP A 29 0.38 0.32 -8.30
C ASP A 29 -0.43 -0.15 -7.08
N SER A 30 -1.16 0.79 -6.46
CA SER A 30 -1.96 0.49 -5.27
C SER A 30 -3.26 -0.24 -5.63
N MET A 31 -3.81 -0.01 -6.80
CA MET A 31 -4.97 -0.73 -7.32
C MET A 31 -4.59 -2.16 -7.73
N ALA A 32 -3.43 -2.36 -8.36
CA ALA A 32 -2.87 -3.68 -8.64
C ALA A 32 -2.73 -4.51 -7.37
N LEU A 33 -2.15 -3.93 -6.30
CA LEU A 33 -2.01 -4.62 -5.02
C LEU A 33 -3.38 -4.98 -4.42
N LEU A 34 -4.32 -4.04 -4.40
CA LEU A 34 -5.67 -4.27 -3.89
C LEU A 34 -6.39 -5.38 -4.67
N TYR A 35 -6.28 -5.38 -5.99
CA TYR A 35 -6.83 -6.42 -6.86
C TYR A 35 -6.25 -7.79 -6.56
N ILE A 36 -4.92 -7.92 -6.49
CA ILE A 36 -4.25 -9.18 -6.15
C ILE A 36 -4.72 -9.69 -4.78
N MET A 37 -4.75 -8.82 -3.78
CA MET A 37 -5.17 -9.20 -2.44
C MET A 37 -6.65 -9.58 -2.37
N ASN A 38 -7.51 -8.96 -3.19
CA ASN A 38 -8.91 -9.38 -3.30
C ASN A 38 -9.04 -10.80 -3.88
N GLN A 39 -8.23 -11.16 -4.87
CA GLN A 39 -8.21 -12.54 -5.39
C GLN A 39 -7.80 -13.57 -4.33
N PHE A 40 -6.86 -13.23 -3.44
CA PHE A 40 -6.50 -14.07 -2.31
C PHE A 40 -7.60 -14.13 -1.25
N LYS A 41 -8.26 -12.99 -0.98
CA LYS A 41 -9.41 -12.91 -0.07
C LYS A 41 -10.54 -13.83 -0.51
N GLU A 42 -10.89 -13.84 -1.80
CA GLU A 42 -11.93 -14.72 -2.36
C GLU A 42 -11.62 -16.22 -2.19
N LYS A 43 -10.33 -16.58 -2.15
CA LYS A 43 -9.88 -17.97 -1.97
C LYS A 43 -9.74 -18.40 -0.51
N ILE A 44 -9.35 -17.47 0.38
CA ILE A 44 -8.95 -17.78 1.76
C ILE A 44 -10.01 -17.33 2.77
N GLY A 45 -10.69 -16.19 2.52
CA GLY A 45 -11.74 -15.66 3.39
C GLY A 45 -11.30 -14.61 4.41
N PHE A 46 -10.04 -14.12 4.38
CA PHE A 46 -9.58 -13.08 5.30
C PHE A 46 -10.24 -11.72 5.03
N LYS A 47 -10.11 -10.79 5.98
CA LYS A 47 -10.67 -9.43 5.84
C LYS A 47 -9.65 -8.47 5.23
N ILE A 48 -10.11 -7.63 4.30
CA ILE A 48 -9.34 -6.49 3.77
C ILE A 48 -9.97 -5.19 4.25
N ILE A 49 -9.11 -4.29 4.76
CA ILE A 49 -9.42 -2.90 5.03
C ILE A 49 -8.62 -2.06 4.04
N CYS A 50 -9.29 -1.35 3.15
CA CYS A 50 -8.68 -0.37 2.26
C CYS A 50 -8.53 0.96 3.01
N ALA A 51 -7.30 1.39 3.29
CA ALA A 51 -7.00 2.64 3.97
C ALA A 51 -6.53 3.68 2.95
N HIS A 52 -7.34 4.73 2.73
CA HIS A 52 -7.09 5.78 1.73
C HIS A 52 -6.82 7.13 2.39
N VAL A 53 -5.78 7.83 1.94
CA VAL A 53 -5.51 9.22 2.34
C VAL A 53 -5.79 10.15 1.17
N ASN A 54 -6.90 10.88 1.25
CA ASN A 54 -7.22 11.91 0.26
C ASN A 54 -6.46 13.20 0.60
N HIS A 55 -5.44 13.49 -0.19
CA HIS A 55 -4.61 14.69 -0.02
C HIS A 55 -5.30 16.00 -0.45
N ASN A 56 -6.48 15.92 -1.06
CA ASN A 56 -7.31 17.07 -1.47
C ASN A 56 -6.55 18.16 -2.25
N LYS A 57 -5.55 17.75 -3.05
CA LYS A 57 -4.70 18.67 -3.82
C LYS A 57 -5.23 18.99 -5.20
N ARG A 58 -6.03 18.10 -5.76
CA ARG A 58 -6.55 18.17 -7.12
C ARG A 58 -8.06 17.96 -7.10
N PRO A 59 -8.82 18.62 -7.99
CA PRO A 59 -10.27 18.39 -8.10
C PRO A 59 -10.63 16.91 -8.37
N GLU A 60 -9.70 16.17 -9.02
CA GLU A 60 -9.85 14.76 -9.35
C GLU A 60 -9.80 13.85 -8.11
N SER A 61 -9.17 14.29 -7.02
CA SER A 61 -8.99 13.48 -5.80
C SER A 61 -10.33 12.99 -5.21
N GLU A 62 -11.40 13.77 -5.35
CA GLU A 62 -12.73 13.32 -4.91
C GLU A 62 -13.34 12.26 -5.82
N LYS A 63 -13.06 12.33 -7.14
CA LYS A 63 -13.52 11.31 -8.10
C LYS A 63 -12.76 10.01 -7.88
N GLU A 64 -11.45 10.10 -7.69
CA GLU A 64 -10.57 8.95 -7.37
C GLU A 64 -11.05 8.24 -6.11
N GLN A 65 -11.32 8.99 -5.02
CA GLN A 65 -11.88 8.45 -3.79
C GLN A 65 -13.22 7.74 -4.00
N LYS A 66 -14.15 8.36 -4.72
CA LYS A 66 -15.48 7.74 -5.00
C LYS A 66 -15.36 6.47 -5.85
N CYS A 67 -14.44 6.43 -6.82
CA CYS A 67 -14.18 5.23 -7.60
C CYS A 67 -13.63 4.11 -6.71
N LEU A 68 -12.71 4.43 -5.81
CA LEU A 68 -12.13 3.47 -4.87
C LEU A 68 -13.17 2.96 -3.87
N GLU A 69 -14.01 3.84 -3.32
CA GLU A 69 -15.12 3.47 -2.43
C GLU A 69 -16.11 2.54 -3.12
N LYS A 70 -16.47 2.83 -4.38
CA LYS A 70 -17.32 1.97 -5.20
C LYS A 70 -16.69 0.59 -5.39
N TYR A 71 -15.42 0.53 -5.78
CA TYR A 71 -14.68 -0.72 -5.94
C TYR A 71 -14.68 -1.55 -4.65
N CYS A 72 -14.40 -0.91 -3.51
CA CYS A 72 -14.40 -1.57 -2.21
C CYS A 72 -15.79 -2.15 -1.88
N LYS A 73 -16.86 -1.39 -2.09
CA LYS A 73 -18.23 -1.84 -1.87
C LYS A 73 -18.59 -3.05 -2.74
N GLU A 74 -18.27 -3.01 -4.02
CA GLU A 74 -18.54 -4.11 -4.98
C GLU A 74 -17.78 -5.39 -4.63
N ASN A 75 -16.64 -5.27 -3.96
CA ASN A 75 -15.78 -6.39 -3.59
C ASN A 75 -15.87 -6.77 -2.09
N ASN A 76 -16.84 -6.26 -1.32
CA ASN A 76 -16.95 -6.49 0.12
C ASN A 76 -15.64 -6.21 0.89
N ILE A 77 -15.01 -5.08 0.58
CA ILE A 77 -13.83 -4.54 1.24
C ILE A 77 -14.26 -3.37 2.10
N ILE A 78 -13.81 -3.32 3.35
CA ILE A 78 -14.08 -2.17 4.22
C ILE A 78 -13.23 -0.99 3.74
N PHE A 79 -13.87 0.18 3.58
CA PHE A 79 -13.21 1.39 3.10
C PHE A 79 -13.10 2.42 4.23
N GLU A 80 -11.87 2.74 4.60
CA GLU A 80 -11.54 3.77 5.58
C GLU A 80 -10.73 4.88 4.92
N TYR A 81 -11.07 6.14 5.21
CA TYR A 81 -10.33 7.25 4.63
C TYR A 81 -10.23 8.46 5.56
N ILE A 82 -9.18 9.24 5.34
CA ILE A 82 -9.08 10.61 5.86
C ILE A 82 -8.91 11.59 4.71
N LYS A 83 -9.46 12.79 4.88
CA LYS A 83 -9.27 13.92 3.97
C LYS A 83 -8.42 14.98 4.66
N ILE A 84 -7.33 15.38 4.02
CA ILE A 84 -6.44 16.41 4.56
C ILE A 84 -6.82 17.74 3.92
N ASN A 85 -7.26 18.72 4.74
CA ASN A 85 -7.76 19.99 4.24
C ASN A 85 -6.73 21.13 4.34
N ASN A 86 -5.75 21.01 5.25
CA ASN A 86 -4.75 22.05 5.48
C ASN A 86 -3.35 21.47 5.37
N TRP A 87 -2.53 22.06 4.51
CA TRP A 87 -1.13 21.75 4.34
C TRP A 87 -0.29 22.93 4.79
N GLY A 88 0.74 22.69 5.63
CA GLY A 88 1.77 23.68 5.91
C GLY A 88 2.66 23.93 4.69
N ASP A 89 3.15 25.15 4.50
CA ASP A 89 3.84 25.56 3.29
C ASP A 89 5.25 24.97 3.12
N ASP A 90 5.94 24.55 4.18
CA ASP A 90 7.39 24.30 4.12
C ASP A 90 7.86 22.83 4.10
N ASN A 91 7.02 21.81 4.40
CA ASN A 91 7.47 20.41 4.52
C ASN A 91 6.43 19.38 4.08
N PHE A 92 5.64 19.72 3.07
CA PHE A 92 4.53 18.93 2.58
C PHE A 92 4.78 17.41 2.49
N HIS A 93 5.90 16.99 1.88
CA HIS A 93 6.16 15.56 1.65
C HIS A 93 6.38 14.77 2.95
N ASN A 94 7.06 15.37 3.93
CA ASN A 94 7.32 14.72 5.22
C ASN A 94 6.04 14.69 6.07
N GLU A 95 5.29 15.79 6.11
CA GLU A 95 4.01 15.87 6.83
C GLU A 95 2.98 14.90 6.24
N ALA A 96 2.83 14.88 4.92
CA ALA A 96 1.94 13.94 4.23
C ALA A 96 2.30 12.48 4.51
N ARG A 97 3.60 12.18 4.58
CA ARG A 97 4.07 10.85 4.95
C ARG A 97 3.72 10.52 6.40
N MET A 98 3.95 11.44 7.34
CA MET A 98 3.63 11.23 8.76
C MET A 98 2.13 11.02 8.96
N VAL A 99 1.29 11.89 8.40
CA VAL A 99 -0.17 11.78 8.48
C VAL A 99 -0.65 10.44 7.93
N ARG A 100 -0.12 10.02 6.79
CA ARG A 100 -0.45 8.73 6.17
C ARG A 100 -0.12 7.54 7.07
N TYR A 101 1.10 7.48 7.62
CA TYR A 101 1.49 6.36 8.46
C TYR A 101 0.78 6.37 9.81
N ASN A 102 0.52 7.53 10.41
CA ASN A 102 -0.27 7.65 11.64
C ASN A 102 -1.70 7.11 11.41
N PHE A 103 -2.32 7.48 10.29
CA PHE A 103 -3.63 6.95 9.92
C PHE A 103 -3.61 5.43 9.71
N PHE A 104 -2.59 4.91 9.01
CA PHE A 104 -2.47 3.46 8.82
C PHE A 104 -2.28 2.72 10.15
N ASP A 105 -1.48 3.25 11.06
CA ASP A 105 -1.27 2.69 12.40
C ASP A 105 -2.58 2.70 13.22
N GLU A 106 -3.36 3.77 13.12
CA GLU A 106 -4.69 3.86 13.74
C GLU A 106 -5.63 2.78 13.21
N ILE A 107 -5.75 2.63 11.89
CA ILE A 107 -6.62 1.63 11.25
C ILE A 107 -6.16 0.20 11.59
N VAL A 108 -4.85 -0.06 11.57
CA VAL A 108 -4.29 -1.36 12.01
C VAL A 108 -4.72 -1.69 13.44
N ASN A 109 -4.67 -0.72 14.36
CA ASN A 109 -5.05 -0.93 15.76
C ASN A 109 -6.57 -1.13 15.92
N ILE A 110 -7.40 -0.32 15.25
CA ILE A 110 -8.88 -0.43 15.30
C ILE A 110 -9.33 -1.83 14.86
N TYR A 111 -8.75 -2.33 13.77
CA TYR A 111 -9.13 -3.62 13.18
C TYR A 111 -8.28 -4.81 13.67
N SER A 112 -7.35 -4.57 14.58
CA SER A 112 -6.37 -5.58 15.06
C SER A 112 -5.71 -6.32 13.89
N ALA A 113 -5.31 -5.58 12.87
CA ALA A 113 -4.81 -6.15 11.64
C ALA A 113 -3.40 -6.74 11.83
N ARG A 114 -3.20 -7.95 11.31
CA ARG A 114 -1.90 -8.63 11.35
C ARG A 114 -0.89 -8.02 10.38
N TYR A 115 -1.38 -7.53 9.24
CA TYR A 115 -0.55 -6.97 8.19
C TYR A 115 -1.01 -5.58 7.76
N LEU A 116 -0.06 -4.68 7.57
CA LEU A 116 -0.21 -3.47 6.77
C LEU A 116 0.55 -3.66 5.45
N MET A 117 -0.12 -3.48 4.33
CA MET A 117 0.51 -3.61 3.02
C MET A 117 0.55 -2.28 2.28
N THR A 118 1.66 -2.02 1.58
CA THR A 118 1.83 -0.86 0.72
C THR A 118 2.39 -1.27 -0.62
N ALA A 119 2.02 -0.53 -1.67
CA ALA A 119 2.34 -0.86 -3.06
C ALA A 119 3.71 -0.31 -3.53
N HIS A 120 4.68 -0.15 -2.63
CA HIS A 120 6.03 0.23 -3.05
C HIS A 120 6.63 -0.89 -3.90
N HIS A 121 7.18 -0.52 -5.05
CA HIS A 121 7.74 -1.43 -6.05
C HIS A 121 9.27 -1.28 -6.21
N GLY A 122 9.85 -2.05 -7.14
CA GLY A 122 11.30 -2.08 -7.33
C GLY A 122 11.91 -0.73 -7.70
N ASP A 123 11.22 0.05 -8.54
CA ASP A 123 11.73 1.36 -8.94
C ASP A 123 11.75 2.35 -7.77
N ASP A 124 10.77 2.32 -6.86
CA ASP A 124 10.78 3.12 -5.61
C ASP A 124 11.98 2.76 -4.73
N LEU A 125 12.32 1.47 -4.69
CA LEU A 125 13.49 0.99 -3.94
C LEU A 125 14.78 1.53 -4.53
N ILE A 126 14.94 1.45 -5.85
CA ILE A 126 16.11 1.98 -6.58
C ILE A 126 16.22 3.48 -6.38
N GLU A 127 15.12 4.22 -6.55
CA GLU A 127 15.08 5.67 -6.31
C GLU A 127 15.53 6.01 -4.88
N THR A 128 14.99 5.30 -3.89
CA THR A 128 15.37 5.50 -2.48
C THR A 128 16.85 5.25 -2.24
N ILE A 129 17.43 4.21 -2.84
CA ILE A 129 18.85 3.89 -2.75
C ILE A 129 19.69 4.99 -3.37
N LEU A 130 19.36 5.42 -4.59
CA LEU A 130 20.06 6.49 -5.30
C LEU A 130 20.02 7.83 -4.53
N MET A 131 18.84 8.20 -4.03
CA MET A 131 18.69 9.40 -3.18
C MET A 131 19.57 9.35 -1.93
N ARG A 132 19.71 8.19 -1.31
CA ARG A 132 20.55 8.00 -0.11
C ARG A 132 22.04 8.04 -0.45
N ILE A 133 22.43 7.51 -1.60
CA ILE A 133 23.82 7.61 -2.11
C ILE A 133 24.19 9.09 -2.32
N VAL A 134 23.35 9.84 -3.01
CA VAL A 134 23.59 11.27 -3.31
C VAL A 134 23.67 12.11 -2.02
N ARG A 135 22.85 11.80 -1.01
CA ARG A 135 22.85 12.54 0.27
C ARG A 135 23.95 12.12 1.23
N GLY A 136 24.74 11.10 0.91
CA GLY A 136 25.77 10.55 1.78
C GLY A 136 25.17 9.82 3.00
N SER A 137 24.89 8.55 2.86
CA SER A 137 24.33 7.73 3.95
C SER A 137 25.37 6.75 4.52
N THR A 138 25.03 6.09 5.62
CA THR A 138 25.80 4.96 6.15
C THR A 138 25.55 3.69 5.33
N LEU A 139 26.43 2.67 5.43
CA LEU A 139 26.25 1.37 4.77
C LEU A 139 24.86 0.75 5.03
N LYS A 140 24.34 0.86 6.24
CA LYS A 140 22.95 0.45 6.57
C LYS A 140 21.89 1.29 5.87
N GLY A 141 22.16 2.57 5.65
CA GLY A 141 21.25 3.48 4.96
C GLY A 141 21.12 3.18 3.46
N TYR A 142 22.17 2.67 2.81
CA TYR A 142 22.15 2.31 1.39
C TYR A 142 21.24 1.12 1.05
N GLY A 143 20.84 0.30 2.01
CA GLY A 143 19.96 -0.85 1.79
C GLY A 143 18.51 -0.51 1.40
N GLY A 144 18.15 0.77 1.26
CA GLY A 144 16.78 1.17 0.91
C GLY A 144 15.75 0.80 1.99
N PHE A 145 14.66 0.15 1.60
CA PHE A 145 13.64 -0.35 2.53
C PHE A 145 13.35 -1.84 2.29
N SER A 146 12.99 -2.55 3.36
CA SER A 146 12.79 -4.00 3.33
C SER A 146 11.39 -4.39 2.85
N ARG A 147 11.27 -5.59 2.26
CA ARG A 147 10.00 -6.20 1.86
C ARG A 147 9.08 -6.45 3.05
N ILE A 148 9.65 -6.93 4.16
CA ILE A 148 8.94 -7.23 5.41
C ILE A 148 9.62 -6.47 6.54
N VAL A 149 8.82 -5.79 7.36
CA VAL A 149 9.29 -5.05 8.54
C VAL A 149 8.37 -5.37 9.71
N ASP A 150 8.92 -5.95 10.75
CA ASP A 150 8.22 -6.14 12.02
C ASP A 150 8.05 -4.78 12.73
N LYS A 151 6.83 -4.46 13.12
CA LYS A 151 6.45 -3.26 13.86
C LYS A 151 6.05 -3.55 15.30
N GLY A 152 6.17 -4.80 15.74
CA GLY A 152 5.81 -5.28 17.07
C GLY A 152 4.34 -5.73 17.12
N ASN A 153 3.39 -4.83 16.92
CA ASN A 153 1.96 -5.13 16.93
C ASN A 153 1.41 -5.60 15.57
N TYR A 154 2.11 -5.32 14.47
CA TYR A 154 1.78 -5.77 13.13
C TYR A 154 3.04 -5.94 12.26
N THR A 155 2.87 -6.50 11.09
CA THR A 155 3.95 -6.60 10.09
C THR A 155 3.64 -5.73 8.87
N LEU A 156 4.55 -4.78 8.57
CA LEU A 156 4.48 -4.00 7.33
C LEU A 156 5.09 -4.81 6.18
N VAL A 157 4.33 -4.99 5.10
CA VAL A 157 4.72 -5.78 3.93
C VAL A 157 4.64 -4.94 2.66
N ARG A 158 5.61 -5.11 1.76
CA ARG A 158 5.65 -4.51 0.43
C ARG A 158 5.73 -5.63 -0.63
N PRO A 159 4.59 -6.19 -1.01
CA PRO A 159 4.58 -7.36 -1.90
C PRO A 159 5.20 -7.08 -3.27
N LEU A 160 5.06 -5.84 -3.78
CA LEU A 160 5.48 -5.44 -5.13
C LEU A 160 6.97 -5.03 -5.25
N ILE A 161 7.76 -5.11 -4.17
CA ILE A 161 9.15 -4.61 -4.14
C ILE A 161 10.08 -5.28 -5.16
N THR A 162 9.72 -6.44 -5.68
CA THR A 162 10.52 -7.22 -6.65
C THR A 162 10.07 -7.05 -8.09
N VAL A 163 9.04 -6.26 -8.34
CA VAL A 163 8.54 -5.98 -9.69
C VAL A 163 8.74 -4.52 -10.06
N THR A 164 8.86 -4.25 -11.34
CA THR A 164 9.01 -2.91 -11.90
C THR A 164 7.64 -2.25 -12.12
N LYS A 165 7.65 -0.94 -12.27
CA LYS A 165 6.45 -0.18 -12.61
C LYS A 165 5.84 -0.65 -13.94
N THR A 166 6.67 -0.92 -14.94
CA THR A 166 6.22 -1.43 -16.25
C THR A 166 5.49 -2.77 -16.12
N GLU A 167 6.01 -3.70 -15.30
CA GLU A 167 5.34 -4.98 -15.05
C GLU A 167 3.98 -4.82 -14.35
N ILE A 168 3.82 -3.78 -13.52
CA ILE A 168 2.55 -3.45 -12.88
C ILE A 168 1.58 -2.87 -13.92
N GLU A 169 2.02 -1.92 -14.73
CA GLU A 169 1.21 -1.31 -15.81
C GLU A 169 0.71 -2.37 -16.81
N ASP A 170 1.58 -3.29 -17.23
CA ASP A 170 1.20 -4.43 -18.10
C ASP A 170 0.16 -5.33 -17.42
N PHE A 171 0.31 -5.55 -16.12
CA PHE A 171 -0.65 -6.34 -15.34
C PHE A 171 -2.02 -5.64 -15.25
N ASP A 172 -2.04 -4.33 -15.02
CA ASP A 172 -3.27 -3.53 -14.92
C ASP A 172 -4.03 -3.53 -16.25
N ILE A 173 -3.33 -3.33 -17.36
CA ILE A 173 -3.91 -3.40 -18.71
C ILE A 173 -4.54 -4.78 -18.95
N LYS A 174 -3.82 -5.86 -18.62
CA LYS A 174 -4.29 -7.23 -18.81
C LYS A 174 -5.53 -7.57 -18.01
N ASN A 175 -5.68 -6.95 -16.83
CA ASN A 175 -6.78 -7.24 -15.89
C ASN A 175 -7.87 -6.16 -15.87
N ASN A 176 -7.77 -5.13 -16.73
CA ASN A 176 -8.69 -3.98 -16.80
C ASN A 176 -8.84 -3.25 -15.45
N ILE A 177 -7.72 -3.00 -14.79
CA ILE A 177 -7.64 -2.27 -13.52
C ILE A 177 -7.49 -0.77 -13.78
#